data_137a44ae8f201f79f0ea08bef07bdeca
#
_entry.id   137a44ae8f201f79f0ea08bef07bdeca
#
_cell.length_a   1.000
_cell.length_b   1.000
_cell.length_c   1.000
_cell.angle_alpha   90.00
_cell.angle_beta   90.00
_cell.angle_gamma   90.00
#
_symmetry.space_group_name_H-M   'P 1'
#
loop_
_entity.id
_entity.type
_entity.pdbx_description
1 polymer ?
#
loop_
_entity_poly.entity_id
_entity_poly.type
_entity_poly.pdbx_seq_one_letter_code
_entity_poly.pdbx_strand_id
1 'polypeptide(L)'
;QFMTDPIEITVGAKNSGSATVSHEFYLVNARDRYEALKRLADSNPDIFSVVFCRTKRDTQAVAEKLIEDGYSAAALHGDLSQAQRDGVMKSFRGRQIQMLVATDVAARGIDVDNITHVVNYQLPDEIETYNHRSGRTGRAGKLGTSIVIVTKSELRKISSIERIIKQKFEEKTIPSGIEICEIQLLHLANKIKDTEVDHEIDTYLPAINSVLED
;
A
#
# COMPACT_ATOMS: atom_id res chain seq x y z
N GLN A 1 21.56 -25.54 -20.25
CA GLN A 1 20.30 -26.20 -20.68
C GLN A 1 19.98 -27.30 -19.66
N PHE A 2 18.94 -27.08 -18.82
CA PHE A 2 18.63 -27.96 -17.70
C PHE A 2 17.44 -28.91 -17.99
N MET A 3 16.74 -28.73 -19.11
CA MET A 3 15.62 -29.59 -19.53
C MET A 3 15.70 -29.88 -21.00
N THR A 4 15.44 -31.15 -21.36
CA THR A 4 15.27 -31.60 -22.73
C THR A 4 13.77 -31.59 -23.03
N ASP A 5 13.35 -30.75 -23.97
CA ASP A 5 11.95 -30.62 -24.43
C ASP A 5 10.93 -30.15 -23.35
N PRO A 6 11.10 -28.94 -22.78
CA PRO A 6 10.15 -28.45 -21.76
C PRO A 6 8.81 -28.10 -22.38
N ILE A 7 7.72 -28.60 -21.80
CA ILE A 7 6.35 -28.17 -22.12
C ILE A 7 6.03 -26.93 -21.27
N GLU A 8 5.83 -25.78 -21.92
CA GLU A 8 5.36 -24.55 -21.24
C GLU A 8 3.84 -24.63 -21.03
N ILE A 9 3.42 -24.79 -19.78
CA ILE A 9 2.00 -24.72 -19.40
C ILE A 9 1.71 -23.32 -18.89
N THR A 10 1.02 -22.51 -19.68
CA THR A 10 0.58 -21.16 -19.28
C THR A 10 -0.85 -21.24 -18.77
N VAL A 11 -1.07 -20.97 -17.48
CA VAL A 11 -2.40 -20.82 -16.88
C VAL A 11 -2.76 -19.34 -16.83
N GLY A 12 -3.75 -18.94 -17.62
CA GLY A 12 -4.16 -17.53 -17.78
C GLY A 12 -3.44 -16.81 -18.93
N ALA A 13 -3.91 -15.60 -19.28
CA ALA A 13 -3.26 -14.79 -20.31
C ALA A 13 -1.96 -14.20 -19.73
N LYS A 14 -0.85 -14.37 -20.44
CA LYS A 14 0.47 -13.83 -20.06
C LYS A 14 0.33 -12.31 -19.83
N ASN A 15 0.73 -11.84 -18.64
CA ASN A 15 0.67 -10.44 -18.22
C ASN A 15 -0.74 -9.81 -18.04
N SER A 16 -1.82 -10.58 -18.00
CA SER A 16 -3.11 -10.01 -17.59
C SER A 16 -3.11 -9.67 -16.09
N GLY A 17 -3.67 -8.51 -15.72
CA GLY A 17 -3.88 -8.16 -14.32
C GLY A 17 -4.81 -9.16 -13.62
N SER A 18 -4.67 -9.29 -12.30
CA SER A 18 -5.59 -10.12 -11.51
C SER A 18 -6.96 -9.46 -11.44
N ALA A 19 -8.04 -10.22 -11.72
CA ALA A 19 -9.41 -9.71 -11.61
C ALA A 19 -9.80 -9.26 -10.18
N THR A 20 -9.02 -9.66 -9.18
CA THR A 20 -9.21 -9.27 -7.77
C THR A 20 -8.53 -7.95 -7.38
N VAL A 21 -7.81 -7.30 -8.32
CA VAL A 21 -7.11 -6.04 -8.06
C VAL A 21 -7.81 -4.90 -8.79
N SER A 22 -8.25 -3.90 -8.04
CA SER A 22 -8.68 -2.62 -8.60
C SER A 22 -7.46 -1.73 -8.86
N HIS A 23 -7.51 -0.95 -9.94
CA HIS A 23 -6.42 -0.08 -10.36
C HIS A 23 -6.90 1.38 -10.33
N GLU A 24 -6.22 2.18 -9.53
CA GLU A 24 -6.55 3.60 -9.33
C GLU A 24 -5.34 4.48 -9.62
N PHE A 25 -5.57 5.66 -10.17
CA PHE A 25 -4.51 6.66 -10.25
C PHE A 25 -4.96 8.02 -9.72
N TYR A 26 -3.98 8.73 -9.17
CA TYR A 26 -4.15 10.06 -8.58
C TYR A 26 -3.18 11.02 -9.27
N LEU A 27 -3.73 12.06 -9.91
CA LEU A 27 -2.95 13.07 -10.61
C LEU A 27 -2.54 14.18 -9.63
N VAL A 28 -1.24 14.37 -9.46
CA VAL A 28 -0.69 15.37 -8.54
C VAL A 28 0.49 16.14 -9.18
N ASN A 29 0.90 17.25 -8.57
CA ASN A 29 2.20 17.83 -8.90
C ASN A 29 3.32 17.03 -8.24
N ALA A 30 4.52 17.04 -8.80
CA ALA A 30 5.65 16.28 -8.28
C ALA A 30 5.99 16.61 -6.82
N ARG A 31 5.87 17.87 -6.43
CA ARG A 31 6.11 18.35 -5.05
C ARG A 31 5.07 17.84 -4.05
N ASP A 32 3.85 17.55 -4.50
CA ASP A 32 2.72 17.18 -3.66
C ASP A 32 2.59 15.65 -3.50
N ARG A 33 3.49 14.86 -4.14
CA ARG A 33 3.43 13.39 -4.18
C ARG A 33 3.48 12.75 -2.79
N TYR A 34 4.30 13.27 -1.89
CA TYR A 34 4.42 12.76 -0.53
C TYR A 34 3.15 13.07 0.29
N GLU A 35 2.63 14.28 0.19
CA GLU A 35 1.37 14.65 0.84
C GLU A 35 0.19 13.81 0.33
N ALA A 36 0.18 13.50 -0.97
CA ALA A 36 -0.81 12.58 -1.53
C ALA A 36 -0.70 11.17 -0.91
N LEU A 37 0.52 10.64 -0.75
CA LEU A 37 0.73 9.35 -0.09
C LEU A 37 0.18 9.34 1.34
N LYS A 38 0.42 10.39 2.12
CA LYS A 38 -0.11 10.55 3.48
C LYS A 38 -1.63 10.53 3.50
N ARG A 39 -2.26 11.36 2.69
CA ARG A 39 -3.72 11.45 2.62
C ARG A 39 -4.37 10.14 2.19
N LEU A 40 -3.73 9.40 1.28
CA LEU A 40 -4.18 8.08 0.88
C LEU A 40 -4.03 7.05 2.02
N ALA A 41 -2.98 7.15 2.83
CA ALA A 41 -2.83 6.32 4.01
C ALA A 41 -3.89 6.66 5.06
N ASP A 42 -4.11 7.95 5.34
CA ASP A 42 -5.08 8.44 6.33
C ASP A 42 -6.53 8.12 5.94
N SER A 43 -6.85 8.11 4.65
CA SER A 43 -8.17 7.71 4.15
C SER A 43 -8.41 6.19 4.17
N ASN A 44 -7.40 5.40 4.54
CA ASN A 44 -7.48 3.95 4.64
C ASN A 44 -6.93 3.50 6.01
N PRO A 45 -7.68 3.63 7.12
CA PRO A 45 -7.19 3.38 8.47
C PRO A 45 -6.60 1.99 8.69
N ASP A 46 -7.10 0.97 7.98
CA ASP A 46 -6.61 -0.40 8.02
C ASP A 46 -5.60 -0.71 6.92
N ILE A 47 -4.94 0.31 6.37
CA ILE A 47 -3.97 0.12 5.28
C ILE A 47 -2.86 -0.82 5.71
N PHE A 48 -2.62 -1.85 4.91
CA PHE A 48 -1.48 -2.74 5.01
C PHE A 48 -0.86 -2.84 3.61
N SER A 49 0.24 -2.13 3.39
CA SER A 49 0.69 -1.82 2.03
C SER A 49 2.17 -2.02 1.77
N VAL A 50 2.46 -2.21 0.48
CA VAL A 50 3.80 -2.03 -0.08
C VAL A 50 3.81 -0.77 -0.93
N VAL A 51 4.70 0.16 -0.60
CA VAL A 51 4.92 1.43 -1.30
C VAL A 51 6.17 1.29 -2.16
N PHE A 52 6.01 1.37 -3.48
CA PHE A 52 7.11 1.18 -4.42
C PHE A 52 7.75 2.51 -4.83
N CYS A 53 9.06 2.61 -4.60
CA CYS A 53 9.93 3.66 -5.10
C CYS A 53 10.92 3.09 -6.12
N ARG A 54 11.42 3.95 -7.05
CA ARG A 54 12.38 3.53 -8.09
C ARG A 54 13.78 3.33 -7.56
N THR A 55 14.22 4.17 -6.63
CA THR A 55 15.58 4.15 -6.12
C THR A 55 15.64 3.82 -4.63
N LYS A 56 16.75 3.24 -4.18
CA LYS A 56 17.01 3.00 -2.76
C LYS A 56 17.01 4.29 -1.94
N ARG A 57 17.49 5.40 -2.52
CA ARG A 57 17.51 6.72 -1.88
C ARG A 57 16.07 7.23 -1.64
N ASP A 58 15.20 7.15 -2.66
CA ASP A 58 13.81 7.55 -2.49
C ASP A 58 13.09 6.65 -1.49
N THR A 59 13.38 5.32 -1.53
CA THR A 59 12.82 4.35 -0.59
C THR A 59 13.13 4.73 0.86
N GLN A 60 14.40 5.03 1.15
CA GLN A 60 14.84 5.44 2.47
C GLN A 60 14.19 6.77 2.89
N ALA A 61 14.26 7.78 2.02
CA ALA A 61 13.73 9.11 2.31
C ALA A 61 12.20 9.11 2.55
N VAL A 62 11.45 8.32 1.78
CA VAL A 62 9.99 8.22 1.97
C VAL A 62 9.67 7.49 3.26
N ALA A 63 10.39 6.40 3.58
CA ALA A 63 10.17 5.67 4.83
C ALA A 63 10.51 6.52 6.06
N GLU A 64 11.62 7.25 6.05
CA GLU A 64 12.01 8.16 7.13
C GLU A 64 10.94 9.23 7.39
N LYS A 65 10.47 9.90 6.33
CA LYS A 65 9.39 10.89 6.45
C LYS A 65 8.10 10.30 7.01
N LEU A 66 7.71 9.09 6.58
CA LEU A 66 6.54 8.42 7.12
C LEU A 66 6.69 8.13 8.62
N ILE A 67 7.88 7.71 9.05
CA ILE A 67 8.18 7.45 10.48
C ILE A 67 8.16 8.77 11.27
N GLU A 68 8.76 9.84 10.74
CA GLU A 68 8.74 11.18 11.35
C GLU A 68 7.32 11.73 11.52
N ASP A 69 6.44 11.45 10.55
CA ASP A 69 5.02 11.82 10.59
C ASP A 69 4.15 10.84 11.41
N GLY A 70 4.76 9.85 12.10
CA GLY A 70 4.08 8.95 13.02
C GLY A 70 3.48 7.68 12.41
N TYR A 71 3.76 7.40 11.12
CA TYR A 71 3.29 6.15 10.49
C TYR A 71 4.16 4.96 10.85
N SER A 72 3.54 3.79 10.98
CA SER A 72 4.25 2.52 11.14
C SER A 72 4.83 2.05 9.80
N ALA A 73 6.01 2.54 9.46
CA ALA A 73 6.68 2.30 8.18
C ALA A 73 8.10 1.76 8.35
N ALA A 74 8.60 1.10 7.30
CA ALA A 74 10.02 0.73 7.20
C ALA A 74 10.49 0.68 5.75
N ALA A 75 11.79 0.93 5.53
CA ALA A 75 12.43 0.81 4.23
C ALA A 75 12.92 -0.61 3.96
N LEU A 76 12.82 -1.05 2.70
CA LEU A 76 13.37 -2.31 2.22
C LEU A 76 14.12 -2.08 0.89
N HIS A 77 15.45 -2.05 0.92
CA HIS A 77 16.29 -1.83 -0.26
C HIS A 77 17.63 -2.60 -0.18
N GLY A 78 18.40 -2.54 -1.25
CA GLY A 78 19.60 -3.36 -1.42
C GLY A 78 20.77 -3.05 -0.49
N ASP A 79 20.76 -1.90 0.22
CA ASP A 79 21.84 -1.54 1.15
C ASP A 79 21.62 -2.12 2.56
N LEU A 80 20.47 -2.73 2.82
CA LEU A 80 20.23 -3.42 4.07
C LEU A 80 21.01 -4.73 4.12
N SER A 81 21.65 -5.02 5.24
CA SER A 81 22.19 -6.34 5.52
C SER A 81 21.08 -7.40 5.55
N GLN A 82 21.44 -8.67 5.37
CA GLN A 82 20.46 -9.75 5.41
C GLN A 82 19.71 -9.78 6.75
N ALA A 83 20.40 -9.59 7.87
CA ALA A 83 19.78 -9.55 9.19
C ALA A 83 18.76 -8.39 9.35
N GLN A 84 19.09 -7.21 8.84
CA GLN A 84 18.16 -6.06 8.83
C GLN A 84 16.94 -6.36 7.95
N ARG A 85 17.16 -6.92 6.76
CA ARG A 85 16.09 -7.32 5.84
C ARG A 85 15.15 -8.33 6.49
N ASP A 86 15.69 -9.36 7.15
CA ASP A 86 14.90 -10.39 7.83
C ASP A 86 14.10 -9.80 8.99
N GLY A 87 14.70 -8.86 9.76
CA GLY A 87 14.02 -8.13 10.83
C GLY A 87 12.83 -7.31 10.32
N VAL A 88 13.04 -6.51 9.26
CA VAL A 88 11.97 -5.72 8.62
C VAL A 88 10.84 -6.64 8.12
N MET A 89 11.20 -7.72 7.42
CA MET A 89 10.21 -8.65 6.87
C MET A 89 9.44 -9.40 7.96
N LYS A 90 10.08 -9.74 9.09
CA LYS A 90 9.43 -10.32 10.27
C LYS A 90 8.41 -9.36 10.86
N SER A 91 8.79 -8.10 11.08
CA SER A 91 7.91 -7.07 11.62
C SER A 91 6.74 -6.75 10.66
N PHE A 92 6.99 -6.75 9.34
CA PHE A 92 5.93 -6.55 8.35
C PHE A 92 4.95 -7.72 8.33
N ARG A 93 5.40 -8.98 8.31
CA ARG A 93 4.52 -10.16 8.43
C ARG A 93 3.73 -10.15 9.72
N GLY A 94 4.34 -9.73 10.83
CA GLY A 94 3.70 -9.58 12.14
C GLY A 94 2.78 -8.36 12.29
N ARG A 95 2.56 -7.59 11.21
CA ARG A 95 1.74 -6.37 11.18
C ARG A 95 2.18 -5.28 12.16
N GLN A 96 3.43 -5.34 12.64
CA GLN A 96 4.04 -4.26 13.42
C GLN A 96 4.41 -3.07 12.51
N ILE A 97 4.61 -3.33 11.22
CA ILE A 97 4.80 -2.35 10.17
C ILE A 97 3.59 -2.43 9.25
N GLN A 98 2.94 -1.29 8.99
CA GLN A 98 1.78 -1.18 8.12
C GLN A 98 2.17 -0.80 6.68
N MET A 99 3.22 -0.03 6.51
CA MET A 99 3.67 0.49 5.22
C MET A 99 5.12 0.08 4.95
N LEU A 100 5.32 -0.88 4.07
CA LEU A 100 6.64 -1.30 3.64
C LEU A 100 7.06 -0.51 2.40
N VAL A 101 8.01 0.41 2.53
CA VAL A 101 8.54 1.17 1.40
C VAL A 101 9.68 0.39 0.76
N ALA A 102 9.57 0.03 -0.52
CA ALA A 102 10.51 -0.89 -1.13
C ALA A 102 10.90 -0.52 -2.57
N THR A 103 12.10 -0.95 -2.99
CA THR A 103 12.46 -1.03 -4.41
C THR A 103 11.95 -2.33 -5.03
N ASP A 104 11.81 -2.38 -6.37
CA ASP A 104 11.39 -3.58 -7.08
C ASP A 104 12.30 -4.78 -6.78
N VAL A 105 13.62 -4.57 -6.78
CA VAL A 105 14.60 -5.64 -6.53
C VAL A 105 14.45 -6.20 -5.11
N ALA A 106 14.30 -5.33 -4.12
CA ALA A 106 14.16 -5.75 -2.74
C ALA A 106 12.81 -6.39 -2.45
N ALA A 107 11.77 -5.99 -3.17
CA ALA A 107 10.43 -6.56 -3.06
C ALA A 107 10.24 -7.90 -3.78
N ARG A 108 11.24 -8.38 -4.54
CA ARG A 108 11.17 -9.71 -5.15
C ARG A 108 11.08 -10.79 -4.06
N GLY A 109 10.14 -11.71 -4.24
CA GLY A 109 9.93 -12.80 -3.29
C GLY A 109 9.23 -12.38 -1.99
N ILE A 110 8.71 -11.14 -1.88
CA ILE A 110 7.78 -10.82 -0.80
C ILE A 110 6.54 -11.69 -0.98
N ASP A 111 6.43 -12.65 -0.08
CA ASP A 111 5.25 -13.50 0.09
C ASP A 111 4.64 -13.18 1.45
N VAL A 112 3.72 -12.22 1.43
CA VAL A 112 3.00 -11.73 2.60
C VAL A 112 1.53 -11.65 2.25
N ASP A 113 0.74 -12.35 3.04
CA ASP A 113 -0.71 -12.38 2.86
C ASP A 113 -1.39 -11.09 3.33
N ASN A 114 -2.57 -10.87 2.77
CA ASN A 114 -3.46 -9.79 3.20
C ASN A 114 -2.90 -8.37 3.01
N ILE A 115 -1.97 -8.17 2.09
CA ILE A 115 -1.62 -6.83 1.63
C ILE A 115 -2.87 -6.23 0.99
N THR A 116 -3.39 -5.14 1.57
CA THR A 116 -4.61 -4.48 1.10
C THR A 116 -4.32 -3.56 -0.08
N HIS A 117 -3.20 -2.86 -0.03
CA HIS A 117 -2.83 -1.85 -1.02
C HIS A 117 -1.41 -2.04 -1.54
N VAL A 118 -1.25 -1.83 -2.83
CA VAL A 118 0.05 -1.59 -3.46
C VAL A 118 0.08 -0.14 -3.92
N VAL A 119 1.00 0.65 -3.41
CA VAL A 119 1.12 2.05 -3.80
C VAL A 119 2.36 2.23 -4.68
N ASN A 120 2.15 2.60 -5.93
CA ASN A 120 3.24 3.03 -6.81
C ASN A 120 3.49 4.52 -6.55
N TYR A 121 4.33 4.83 -5.56
CA TYR A 121 4.78 6.20 -5.27
C TYR A 121 5.46 6.82 -6.50
N GLN A 122 6.18 5.99 -7.23
CA GLN A 122 6.71 6.29 -8.56
C GLN A 122 6.39 5.12 -9.50
N LEU A 123 5.94 5.42 -10.72
CA LEU A 123 5.77 4.39 -11.74
C LEU A 123 7.09 3.68 -12.04
N PRO A 124 7.08 2.38 -12.30
CA PRO A 124 8.28 1.68 -12.74
C PRO A 124 8.74 2.19 -14.12
N ASP A 125 10.00 1.95 -14.43
CA ASP A 125 10.53 2.29 -15.74
C ASP A 125 9.98 1.33 -16.80
N GLU A 126 9.93 0.04 -16.48
CA GLU A 126 9.37 -1.01 -17.33
C GLU A 126 7.92 -1.31 -16.94
N ILE A 127 7.04 -1.36 -17.92
CA ILE A 127 5.59 -1.50 -17.72
C ILE A 127 5.24 -2.88 -17.13
N GLU A 128 5.96 -3.94 -17.51
CA GLU A 128 5.77 -5.30 -17.00
C GLU A 128 5.98 -5.37 -15.48
N THR A 129 6.88 -4.55 -14.96
CA THR A 129 7.15 -4.45 -13.52
C THR A 129 5.91 -3.98 -12.75
N TYR A 130 5.04 -3.16 -13.36
CA TYR A 130 3.79 -2.75 -12.74
C TYR A 130 2.91 -3.97 -12.37
N ASN A 131 2.79 -4.94 -13.28
CA ASN A 131 2.00 -6.14 -13.02
C ASN A 131 2.57 -6.98 -11.85
N HIS A 132 3.89 -7.06 -11.76
CA HIS A 132 4.56 -7.74 -10.64
C HIS A 132 4.36 -7.01 -9.31
N ARG A 133 4.27 -5.66 -9.32
CA ARG A 133 3.96 -4.86 -8.13
C ARG A 133 2.51 -5.07 -7.71
N SER A 134 1.56 -4.86 -8.61
CA SER A 134 0.13 -5.01 -8.34
C SER A 134 -0.23 -6.42 -7.85
N GLY A 135 0.45 -7.46 -8.36
CA GLY A 135 0.30 -8.84 -7.90
C GLY A 135 0.81 -9.13 -6.47
N ARG A 136 1.23 -8.10 -5.71
CA ARG A 136 1.49 -8.24 -4.26
C ARG A 136 0.22 -8.12 -3.43
N THR A 137 -0.85 -7.54 -3.97
CA THR A 137 -2.20 -7.54 -3.38
C THR A 137 -3.17 -8.42 -4.18
N GLY A 138 -4.39 -8.56 -3.74
CA GLY A 138 -5.42 -9.33 -4.44
C GLY A 138 -5.16 -10.84 -4.49
N ARG A 139 -4.41 -11.40 -3.53
CA ARG A 139 -4.06 -12.82 -3.47
C ARG A 139 -5.11 -13.65 -2.74
N ALA A 140 -5.12 -14.96 -3.02
CA ALA A 140 -5.99 -15.95 -2.39
C ALA A 140 -7.48 -15.57 -2.44
N GLY A 141 -7.93 -14.98 -3.57
CA GLY A 141 -9.32 -14.57 -3.77
C GLY A 141 -9.76 -13.31 -3.01
N LYS A 142 -8.85 -12.66 -2.27
CA LYS A 142 -9.13 -11.39 -1.60
C LYS A 142 -9.05 -10.23 -2.58
N LEU A 143 -9.85 -9.19 -2.33
CA LEU A 143 -9.76 -7.95 -3.08
C LEU A 143 -8.54 -7.14 -2.66
N GLY A 144 -7.93 -6.42 -3.60
CA GLY A 144 -6.82 -5.53 -3.34
C GLY A 144 -6.87 -4.30 -4.24
N THR A 145 -6.18 -3.25 -3.83
CA THR A 145 -6.12 -1.99 -4.58
C THR A 145 -4.68 -1.67 -4.98
N SER A 146 -4.47 -1.40 -6.26
CA SER A 146 -3.20 -0.91 -6.78
C SER A 146 -3.33 0.57 -7.13
N ILE A 147 -2.72 1.41 -6.32
CA ILE A 147 -2.73 2.87 -6.43
C ILE A 147 -1.49 3.34 -7.18
N VAL A 148 -1.66 4.33 -8.05
CA VAL A 148 -0.56 5.01 -8.75
C VAL A 148 -0.63 6.51 -8.51
N ILE A 149 0.43 7.11 -7.99
CA ILE A 149 0.55 8.56 -7.84
C ILE A 149 1.35 9.08 -9.04
N VAL A 150 0.69 9.81 -9.94
CA VAL A 150 1.27 10.27 -11.21
C VAL A 150 1.28 11.78 -11.35
N THR A 151 2.23 12.26 -12.15
CA THR A 151 2.25 13.64 -12.66
C THR A 151 1.70 13.71 -14.09
N LYS A 152 1.42 14.92 -14.57
CA LYS A 152 0.94 15.12 -15.94
C LYS A 152 1.85 14.48 -17.01
N SER A 153 3.16 14.50 -16.81
CA SER A 153 4.13 13.90 -17.74
C SER A 153 4.07 12.36 -17.75
N GLU A 154 3.57 11.74 -16.69
CA GLU A 154 3.49 10.29 -16.55
C GLU A 154 2.15 9.69 -17.01
N LEU A 155 1.12 10.52 -17.29
CA LEU A 155 -0.22 10.05 -17.69
C LEU A 155 -0.20 9.13 -18.92
N ARG A 156 0.69 9.36 -19.88
CA ARG A 156 0.81 8.50 -21.06
C ARG A 156 1.18 7.05 -20.70
N LYS A 157 1.90 6.85 -19.59
CA LYS A 157 2.28 5.51 -19.11
C LYS A 157 1.05 4.74 -18.62
N ILE A 158 0.04 5.42 -18.03
CA ILE A 158 -1.20 4.78 -17.56
C ILE A 158 -1.88 4.05 -18.71
N SER A 159 -2.12 4.71 -19.84
CA SER A 159 -2.74 4.08 -21.03
C SER A 159 -1.92 2.90 -21.59
N SER A 160 -0.61 2.95 -21.44
CA SER A 160 0.26 1.84 -21.87
C SER A 160 0.17 0.66 -20.91
N ILE A 161 0.06 0.91 -19.59
CA ILE A 161 -0.15 -0.13 -18.57
C ILE A 161 -1.51 -0.79 -18.78
N GLU A 162 -2.59 -0.01 -18.99
CA GLU A 162 -3.94 -0.53 -19.23
C GLU A 162 -3.98 -1.55 -20.39
N ARG A 163 -3.24 -1.29 -21.47
CA ARG A 163 -3.18 -2.22 -22.62
C ARG A 163 -2.54 -3.56 -22.27
N ILE A 164 -1.55 -3.55 -21.36
CA ILE A 164 -0.83 -4.77 -20.94
C ILE A 164 -1.64 -5.55 -19.92
N ILE A 165 -2.14 -4.89 -18.87
CA ILE A 165 -2.92 -5.57 -17.83
C ILE A 165 -4.34 -5.90 -18.29
N LYS A 166 -4.81 -5.33 -19.39
CA LYS A 166 -6.17 -5.46 -19.95
C LYS A 166 -7.26 -5.02 -18.97
N GLN A 167 -6.95 -4.06 -18.11
CA GLN A 167 -7.87 -3.45 -17.16
C GLN A 167 -7.75 -1.94 -17.24
N LYS A 168 -8.82 -1.24 -16.83
CA LYS A 168 -8.85 0.22 -16.79
C LYS A 168 -8.46 0.72 -15.42
N PHE A 169 -7.80 1.87 -15.41
CA PHE A 169 -7.59 2.63 -14.20
C PHE A 169 -8.79 3.55 -13.94
N GLU A 170 -9.18 3.65 -12.71
CA GLU A 170 -10.09 4.67 -12.22
C GLU A 170 -9.29 5.91 -11.81
N GLU A 171 -9.60 7.07 -12.40
CA GLU A 171 -9.04 8.33 -11.96
C GLU A 171 -9.76 8.79 -10.70
N LYS A 172 -8.99 9.05 -9.64
CA LYS A 172 -9.51 9.54 -8.36
C LYS A 172 -8.84 10.83 -7.93
N THR A 173 -9.55 11.60 -7.14
CA THR A 173 -9.03 12.81 -6.49
C THR A 173 -8.45 12.47 -5.12
N ILE A 174 -7.40 13.19 -4.72
CA ILE A 174 -6.84 13.05 -3.37
C ILE A 174 -7.89 13.51 -2.35
N PRO A 175 -8.22 12.70 -1.33
CA PRO A 175 -9.18 13.06 -0.30
C PRO A 175 -8.84 14.38 0.38
N SER A 176 -9.86 15.19 0.64
CA SER A 176 -9.73 16.42 1.43
C SER A 176 -9.50 16.09 2.91
N GLY A 177 -9.03 17.08 3.67
CA GLY A 177 -8.87 16.91 5.13
C GLY A 177 -10.19 16.61 5.83
N ILE A 178 -11.30 17.17 5.36
CA ILE A 178 -12.65 16.93 5.94
C ILE A 178 -13.06 15.47 5.70
N GLU A 179 -12.94 14.97 4.46
CA GLU A 179 -13.24 13.57 4.14
C GLU A 179 -12.39 12.59 4.96
N ILE A 180 -11.10 12.90 5.16
CA ILE A 180 -10.22 12.07 6.00
C ILE A 180 -10.71 12.09 7.46
N CYS A 181 -11.04 13.24 8.02
CA CYS A 181 -11.58 13.34 9.38
C CYS A 181 -12.85 12.51 9.55
N GLU A 182 -13.78 12.58 8.59
CA GLU A 182 -15.02 11.80 8.62
C GLU A 182 -14.74 10.28 8.61
N ILE A 183 -13.83 9.83 7.72
CA ILE A 183 -13.44 8.42 7.62
C ILE A 183 -12.80 7.94 8.94
N GLN A 184 -11.87 8.71 9.49
CA GLN A 184 -11.16 8.37 10.72
C GLN A 184 -12.11 8.32 11.93
N LEU A 185 -13.02 9.31 12.03
CA LEU A 185 -14.01 9.36 13.10
C LEU A 185 -14.95 8.16 13.04
N LEU A 186 -15.46 7.84 11.84
CA LEU A 186 -16.33 6.68 11.64
C LEU A 186 -15.62 5.36 11.96
N HIS A 187 -14.36 5.23 11.51
CA HIS A 187 -13.54 4.06 11.84
C HIS A 187 -13.35 3.90 13.34
N LEU A 188 -13.01 4.99 14.05
CA LEU A 188 -12.86 4.98 15.51
C LEU A 188 -14.16 4.62 16.22
N ALA A 189 -15.30 5.21 15.79
CA ALA A 189 -16.61 4.91 16.36
C ALA A 189 -16.99 3.44 16.21
N ASN A 190 -16.75 2.85 15.03
CA ASN A 190 -16.98 1.43 14.78
C ASN A 190 -16.06 0.56 15.64
N LYS A 191 -14.78 0.91 15.74
CA LYS A 191 -13.82 0.19 16.58
C LYS A 191 -14.22 0.19 18.06
N ILE A 192 -14.72 1.33 18.56
CA ILE A 192 -15.24 1.42 19.94
C ILE A 192 -16.46 0.51 20.09
N LYS A 193 -17.40 0.57 19.14
CA LYS A 193 -18.62 -0.26 19.16
C LYS A 193 -18.33 -1.76 19.15
N ASP A 194 -17.32 -2.18 18.37
CA ASP A 194 -16.95 -3.59 18.20
C ASP A 194 -15.98 -4.09 19.28
N THR A 195 -15.53 -3.21 20.19
CA THR A 195 -14.67 -3.61 21.31
C THR A 195 -15.52 -4.30 22.37
N GLU A 196 -15.18 -5.54 22.70
CA GLU A 196 -15.77 -6.23 23.86
C GLU A 196 -15.43 -5.47 25.13
N VAL A 197 -16.45 -5.13 25.86
CA VAL A 197 -16.34 -4.33 27.07
C VAL A 197 -16.21 -5.26 28.28
N ASP A 198 -15.19 -5.06 29.12
CA ASP A 198 -15.09 -5.74 30.39
C ASP A 198 -16.26 -5.30 31.29
N HIS A 199 -16.78 -6.24 32.11
CA HIS A 199 -17.89 -5.99 33.04
C HIS A 199 -17.61 -4.89 34.08
N GLU A 200 -16.35 -4.45 34.20
CA GLU A 200 -15.95 -3.38 35.14
C GLU A 200 -15.95 -1.99 34.48
N ILE A 201 -16.41 -1.83 33.22
CA ILE A 201 -16.40 -0.53 32.52
C ILE A 201 -17.17 0.56 33.27
N ASP A 202 -18.20 0.18 34.03
CA ASP A 202 -19.00 1.12 34.81
C ASP A 202 -18.15 1.97 35.78
N THR A 203 -17.01 1.43 36.22
CA THR A 203 -16.07 2.16 37.10
C THR A 203 -15.36 3.31 36.37
N TYR A 204 -15.27 3.26 35.03
CA TYR A 204 -14.60 4.26 34.22
C TYR A 204 -15.58 5.28 33.58
N LEU A 205 -16.90 5.00 33.60
CA LEU A 205 -17.91 5.89 33.04
C LEU A 205 -17.87 7.31 33.58
N PRO A 206 -17.63 7.57 34.89
CA PRO A 206 -17.52 8.93 35.40
C PRO A 206 -16.39 9.73 34.77
N ALA A 207 -15.23 9.10 34.51
CA ALA A 207 -14.10 9.76 33.86
C ALA A 207 -14.39 10.05 32.36
N ILE A 208 -15.08 9.12 31.68
CA ILE A 208 -15.49 9.31 30.28
C ILE A 208 -16.51 10.44 30.18
N ASN A 209 -17.52 10.46 31.05
CA ASN A 209 -18.55 11.51 31.07
C ASN A 209 -17.95 12.89 31.33
N SER A 210 -16.95 13.01 32.21
CA SER A 210 -16.31 14.30 32.46
C SER A 210 -15.58 14.88 31.26
N VAL A 211 -15.11 14.02 30.31
CA VAL A 211 -14.47 14.46 29.06
C VAL A 211 -15.50 14.87 27.99
N LEU A 212 -16.75 14.37 28.10
CA LEU A 212 -17.82 14.65 27.13
C LEU A 212 -18.64 15.90 27.53
N GLU A 213 -18.52 16.35 28.79
CA GLU A 213 -19.22 17.52 29.33
C GLU A 213 -18.43 18.86 29.18
N ASP A 214 -17.14 18.79 28.79
CA ASP A 214 -16.29 19.95 28.44
C ASP A 214 -16.33 20.23 26.94
#